data_74754f089ca4b6ff6ad1af9762a0fed9
#
_entry.id   74754f089ca4b6ff6ad1af9762a0fed9
#
_cell.length_a   1.000
_cell.length_b   1.000
_cell.length_c   1.000
_cell.angle_alpha   90.00
_cell.angle_beta   90.00
_cell.angle_gamma   90.00
#
_symmetry.space_group_name_H-M   'P 1'
#
loop_
_entity.id
_entity.type
_entity.pdbx_description
1 polymer ?
#
loop_
_entity_poly.entity_id
_entity_poly.type
_entity_poly.pdbx_seq_one_letter_code
_entity_poly.pdbx_strand_id
1 'polypeptide(L)' 'MDDLIVYRDEWYEVSEYQKDTVILKDDLGMEFEIPNADIEIPYAK' A
#
# COMPACT_ATOMS: atom_id res chain seq x y z
N MET A 1 4.25 -1.33 -13.99
CA MET A 1 3.22 -2.15 -13.43
C MET A 1 2.99 -1.80 -11.98
N ASP A 2 1.77 -1.62 -11.62
CA ASP A 2 1.44 -1.12 -10.31
C ASP A 2 1.07 -2.26 -9.39
N ASP A 3 1.60 -2.20 -8.17
CA ASP A 3 1.24 -3.15 -7.14
C ASP A 3 0.05 -2.62 -6.37
N LEU A 4 -0.90 -3.50 -6.12
CA LEU A 4 -2.09 -3.15 -5.36
C LEU A 4 -2.13 -3.98 -4.09
N ILE A 5 -2.55 -3.36 -3.01
CA ILE A 5 -2.72 -4.05 -1.75
C ILE A 5 -4.02 -3.62 -1.12
N VAL A 6 -4.46 -4.39 -0.13
CA VAL A 6 -5.66 -4.07 0.62
C VAL A 6 -5.26 -3.57 1.99
N TYR A 7 -5.79 -2.43 2.37
CA TYR A 7 -5.56 -1.83 3.67
C TYR A 7 -6.87 -1.27 4.15
N ARG A 8 -7.36 -1.77 5.29
CA ARG A 8 -8.62 -1.34 5.87
C ARG A 8 -9.77 -1.48 4.89
N ASP A 9 -9.81 -2.66 4.24
CA ASP A 9 -10.89 -3.00 3.32
C ASP A 9 -10.93 -2.14 2.08
N GLU A 10 -9.81 -1.50 1.73
CA GLU A 10 -9.73 -0.69 0.53
C GLU A 10 -8.48 -1.03 -0.25
N TRP A 11 -8.59 -0.92 -1.56
CA TRP A 11 -7.46 -1.14 -2.43
C TRP A 11 -6.66 0.13 -2.59
N TYR A 12 -5.35 0.01 -2.48
CA TYR A 12 -4.45 1.14 -2.65
C TYR A 12 -3.32 0.74 -3.58
N GLU A 13 -2.81 1.73 -4.30
CA GLU A 13 -1.66 1.54 -5.14
C GLU A 13 -0.40 1.76 -4.31
N VAL A 14 0.60 0.92 -4.50
CA VAL A 14 1.85 1.08 -3.76
C VAL A 14 2.72 2.09 -4.47
N SER A 15 3.09 3.12 -3.76
CA SER A 15 3.98 4.13 -4.30
C SER A 15 5.44 3.73 -4.12
N GLU A 16 5.76 3.18 -2.95
CA GLU A 16 7.14 2.81 -2.67
C GLU A 16 7.18 1.79 -1.54
N TYR A 17 8.07 0.83 -1.66
CA TYR A 17 8.32 -0.13 -0.59
C TYR A 17 9.51 0.34 0.22
N GLN A 18 9.38 0.28 1.54
CA GLN A 18 10.47 0.59 2.44
C GLN A 18 10.74 -0.64 3.31
N LYS A 19 11.71 -0.51 4.21
CA LYS A 19 12.15 -1.68 4.93
C LYS A 19 11.04 -2.30 5.78
N ASP A 20 10.39 -1.48 6.58
CA ASP A 20 9.34 -1.98 7.48
C ASP A 20 8.00 -1.35 7.19
N THR A 21 7.93 -0.48 6.23
CA THR A 21 6.71 0.24 5.92
C THR A 21 6.50 0.26 4.42
N VAL A 22 5.37 0.77 4.02
CA VAL A 22 5.05 0.91 2.61
C VAL A 22 4.29 2.23 2.43
N ILE A 23 4.57 2.90 1.33
CA ILE A 23 3.90 4.14 1.00
C ILE A 23 2.77 3.81 0.03
N LEU A 24 1.56 4.19 0.40
CA LEU A 24 0.38 3.94 -0.41
C LEU A 24 -0.12 5.24 -1.01
N LYS A 25 -0.80 5.12 -2.11
CA LYS A 25 -1.40 6.27 -2.77
C LYS A 25 -2.89 6.01 -2.95
N ASP A 26 -3.71 7.00 -2.60
CA ASP A 26 -5.15 6.84 -2.74
C ASP A 26 -5.63 7.41 -4.07
N ASP A 27 -6.95 7.43 -4.24
CA ASP A 27 -7.55 7.89 -5.50
C ASP A 27 -7.27 9.35 -5.78
N LEU A 28 -7.00 10.11 -4.76
CA LEU A 28 -6.75 11.53 -4.90
C LEU A 28 -5.29 11.84 -5.14
N GLY A 29 -4.45 10.80 -5.14
CA GLY A 29 -3.02 11.01 -5.31
C GLY A 29 -2.30 11.33 -4.03
N MET A 30 -2.97 11.27 -2.90
CA MET A 30 -2.33 11.51 -1.61
C MET A 30 -1.58 10.27 -1.17
N GLU A 31 -0.38 10.46 -0.69
CA GLU A 31 0.45 9.35 -0.24
C GLU A 31 0.53 9.33 1.27
N PHE A 32 0.59 8.13 1.82
CA PHE A 32 0.74 7.98 3.26
C PHE A 32 1.49 6.70 3.54
N GLU A 33 2.18 6.67 4.66
CA GLU A 33 3.04 5.58 5.05
C GLU A 33 2.35 4.74 6.12
N ILE A 34 2.37 3.42 5.95
CA ILE A 34 1.80 2.52 6.93
C ILE A 34 2.80 1.43 7.26
N PRO A 35 2.70 0.82 8.44
CA PRO A 35 3.54 -0.32 8.75
C PRO A 35 3.20 -1.50 7.85
N ASN A 36 4.21 -2.24 7.48
CA ASN A 36 4.01 -3.38 6.62
C ASN A 36 3.05 -4.39 7.22
N ALA A 37 3.05 -4.48 8.54
CA ALA A 37 2.19 -5.44 9.23
C ALA A 37 0.71 -5.11 9.13
N ASP A 38 0.38 -3.88 8.77
CA ASP A 38 -1.03 -3.48 8.66
C ASP A 38 -1.65 -3.84 7.33
N ILE A 39 -0.87 -4.33 6.40
CA ILE A 39 -1.39 -4.71 5.10
C ILE A 39 -2.16 -6.00 5.24
N GLU A 40 -3.43 -5.99 4.84
CA GLU A 40 -4.27 -7.16 4.99
C GLU A 40 -3.99 -8.19 3.92
N ILE A 41 -3.91 -7.76 2.68
CA ILE A 41 -3.63 -8.65 1.58
C ILE A 41 -2.53 -8.05 0.75
N PRO A 42 -1.29 -8.43 0.99
CA PRO A 42 -0.20 -7.89 0.19
C PRO A 42 -0.30 -8.42 -1.23
N TYR A 43 -0.05 -7.59 -2.17
CA TYR A 43 -0.01 -8.01 -3.54
C TYR A 43 1.22 -8.89 -3.75
N ALA A 44 1.00 -10.09 -4.27
CA ALA A 44 2.11 -10.98 -4.45
C ALA A 44 2.17 -11.36 -5.87
N LYS A 45 2.24 -11.02 -6.54
CA LYS A 45 2.51 -11.47 -7.75
C LYS A 45 2.48 -12.53 -8.03
#